data_7506ff0c470811bb2434e034404b693d
#
_entry.id   7506ff0c470811bb2434e034404b693d
#
_cell.length_a   1.000
_cell.length_b   1.000
_cell.length_c   1.000
_cell.angle_alpha   90.00
_cell.angle_beta   90.00
_cell.angle_gamma   90.00
#
_symmetry.space_group_name_H-M   'P 1'
#
loop_
_entity.id
_entity.type
_entity.pdbx_description
1 polymer ?
#
loop_
_entity_poly.entity_id
_entity_poly.type
_entity_poly.pdbx_seq_one_letter_code
_entity_poly.pdbx_strand_id
1 'polypeptide(L)'
;MSMRSKPLRWFLVTTVAVFAGVPFATPAQAASHKAPFDCGKRFYANNWSPGHSPSGSIDWQTLGSDAINGENVRATAAGTARFYDAGSTSYGKWVEITHNDGTRTRYAHMSSMVRSPGQSMAVSQGTKIGVVGATGGVSGPHLHYEQRNSSGVVDTSPTVDGVTISLGQKKAVTSSNTCSGTPNPYTPQEVCGDGYSVIDSAALGTVGKVFLLYSNGSNCVVTLKYTNVGSPSAVSAFLEPQGSTRTTDSGSFSYYAGPVRRSAPSTCVRWGGSVGSTSYTSPFEHCD
;
A
#
# COMPACT_ATOMS: atom_id res chain seq x y z
N MET A 1 17.98 53.26 77.26
CA MET A 1 16.91 52.32 76.93
C MET A 1 16.72 52.34 75.42
N SER A 2 17.29 51.37 74.70
CA SER A 2 17.24 51.31 73.24
C SER A 2 16.33 50.15 72.83
N MET A 3 15.14 50.43 72.26
CA MET A 3 14.28 49.44 71.71
C MET A 3 14.64 49.09 70.26
N ARG A 4 15.15 47.87 70.05
CA ARG A 4 15.40 47.35 68.71
C ARG A 4 14.12 46.72 68.14
N SER A 5 13.56 47.29 67.09
CA SER A 5 12.46 46.71 66.30
C SER A 5 12.99 45.63 65.38
N LYS A 6 12.38 44.43 65.38
CA LYS A 6 12.68 43.33 64.47
C LYS A 6 11.90 43.50 63.15
N PRO A 7 12.46 43.26 61.96
CA PRO A 7 11.69 43.31 60.75
C PRO A 7 10.86 42.06 60.53
N LEU A 8 9.59 42.25 60.18
CA LEU A 8 8.60 41.23 59.83
C LEU A 8 8.97 40.71 58.43
N ARG A 9 9.36 39.40 58.34
CA ARG A 9 9.58 38.74 57.05
C ARG A 9 8.26 38.26 56.50
N TRP A 10 7.86 38.86 55.38
CA TRP A 10 6.76 38.36 54.56
C TRP A 10 7.25 37.17 53.72
N PHE A 11 6.63 35.99 53.94
CA PHE A 11 6.81 34.84 53.04
C PHE A 11 5.82 35.00 51.90
N LEU A 12 6.38 35.23 50.67
CA LEU A 12 5.57 35.10 49.46
C LEU A 12 5.35 33.61 49.21
N VAL A 13 4.12 33.13 49.33
CA VAL A 13 3.71 31.80 48.88
C VAL A 13 3.36 31.93 47.39
N THR A 14 4.28 31.52 46.53
CA THR A 14 4.01 31.38 45.10
C THR A 14 3.22 30.11 44.88
N THR A 15 1.89 30.22 44.63
CA THR A 15 1.07 29.12 44.15
C THR A 15 1.39 28.85 42.68
N VAL A 16 2.12 27.76 42.39
CA VAL A 16 2.30 27.26 41.01
C VAL A 16 0.97 26.58 40.60
N ALA A 17 0.20 27.25 39.76
CA ALA A 17 -0.94 26.66 39.10
C ALA A 17 -0.45 25.63 38.05
N VAL A 18 -0.59 24.33 38.37
CA VAL A 18 -0.38 23.26 37.40
C VAL A 18 -1.58 23.25 36.47
N PHE A 19 -1.43 23.82 35.27
CA PHE A 19 -2.37 23.62 34.19
C PHE A 19 -2.23 22.18 33.72
N ALA A 20 -3.14 21.29 34.14
CA ALA A 20 -3.32 20.00 33.52
C ALA A 20 -3.74 20.24 32.05
N GLY A 21 -2.80 20.12 31.12
CA GLY A 21 -3.07 20.16 29.69
C GLY A 21 -4.06 19.06 29.33
N VAL A 22 -5.26 19.45 28.91
CA VAL A 22 -6.21 18.52 28.28
C VAL A 22 -5.53 18.02 27.01
N PRO A 23 -5.30 16.71 26.83
CA PRO A 23 -4.75 16.22 25.59
C PRO A 23 -5.73 16.55 24.46
N PHE A 24 -5.33 17.41 23.54
CA PHE A 24 -6.06 17.58 22.28
C PHE A 24 -6.03 16.25 21.56
N ALA A 25 -7.19 15.59 21.43
CA ALA A 25 -7.32 14.44 20.55
C ALA A 25 -6.97 14.90 19.13
N THR A 26 -5.90 14.37 18.57
CA THR A 26 -5.59 14.55 17.15
C THR A 26 -6.80 14.04 16.36
N PRO A 27 -7.31 14.79 15.35
CA PRO A 27 -8.39 14.29 14.52
C PRO A 27 -7.96 12.94 13.91
N ALA A 28 -8.83 11.94 13.98
CA ALA A 28 -8.56 10.64 13.35
C ALA A 28 -8.31 10.88 11.86
N GLN A 29 -7.13 10.52 11.40
CA GLN A 29 -6.79 10.64 9.98
C GLN A 29 -7.67 9.67 9.19
N ALA A 30 -8.26 10.14 8.08
CA ALA A 30 -9.08 9.32 7.20
C ALA A 30 -8.33 8.05 6.79
N ALA A 31 -9.01 6.90 6.79
CA ALA A 31 -8.40 5.62 6.48
C ALA A 31 -7.86 5.62 5.03
N SER A 32 -6.58 5.30 4.86
CA SER A 32 -6.00 5.09 3.54
C SER A 32 -6.24 3.65 3.11
N HIS A 33 -7.06 3.46 2.08
CA HIS A 33 -7.44 2.13 1.60
C HIS A 33 -6.49 1.59 0.55
N LYS A 34 -6.08 0.32 0.71
CA LYS A 34 -5.43 -0.49 -0.30
C LYS A 34 -6.45 -1.30 -1.08
N ALA A 35 -6.12 -1.79 -2.29
CA ALA A 35 -7.00 -2.74 -2.98
C ALA A 35 -7.16 -4.03 -2.15
N PRO A 36 -8.33 -4.69 -2.19
CA PRO A 36 -8.68 -5.78 -1.27
C PRO A 36 -8.05 -7.14 -1.61
N PHE A 37 -6.85 -7.17 -2.20
CA PHE A 37 -6.18 -8.38 -2.66
C PHE A 37 -4.74 -8.47 -2.17
N ASP A 38 -4.10 -9.62 -2.38
CA ASP A 38 -2.68 -9.80 -2.12
C ASP A 38 -1.82 -8.87 -2.98
N CYS A 39 -0.62 -8.57 -2.49
CA CYS A 39 0.36 -7.76 -3.19
C CYS A 39 0.59 -8.25 -4.62
N GLY A 40 0.61 -7.29 -5.57
CA GLY A 40 0.88 -7.56 -6.98
C GLY A 40 -0.33 -8.07 -7.77
N LYS A 41 -1.41 -8.49 -7.12
CA LYS A 41 -2.64 -8.89 -7.82
C LYS A 41 -3.27 -7.69 -8.52
N ARG A 42 -3.71 -7.90 -9.75
CA ARG A 42 -4.24 -6.84 -10.60
C ARG A 42 -5.61 -7.21 -11.15
N PHE A 43 -6.61 -6.37 -10.87
CA PHE A 43 -7.99 -6.59 -11.28
C PHE A 43 -8.64 -5.30 -11.79
N TYR A 44 -9.75 -5.44 -12.51
CA TYR A 44 -10.60 -4.30 -12.82
C TYR A 44 -11.42 -3.90 -11.60
N ALA A 45 -11.33 -2.63 -11.21
CA ALA A 45 -12.25 -1.95 -10.31
C ALA A 45 -13.32 -1.26 -11.18
N ASN A 46 -14.55 -1.77 -11.16
CA ASN A 46 -15.65 -1.32 -11.99
C ASN A 46 -16.72 -0.63 -11.15
N ASN A 47 -16.87 0.69 -11.32
CA ASN A 47 -17.90 1.51 -10.68
C ASN A 47 -18.94 1.95 -11.74
N TRP A 48 -19.43 0.99 -12.52
CA TRP A 48 -20.31 1.26 -13.65
C TRP A 48 -21.74 1.59 -13.18
N SER A 49 -22.34 2.61 -13.83
CA SER A 49 -23.74 2.98 -13.64
C SER A 49 -24.46 3.01 -15.01
N PRO A 50 -25.75 2.60 -15.15
CA PRO A 50 -26.61 2.03 -14.11
C PRO A 50 -26.39 0.51 -13.99
N GLY A 51 -26.44 -0.03 -12.78
CA GLY A 51 -26.35 -1.50 -12.59
C GLY A 51 -25.83 -1.93 -11.24
N HIS A 52 -25.06 -1.11 -10.55
CA HIS A 52 -24.63 -1.41 -9.20
C HIS A 52 -25.66 -0.94 -8.16
N SER A 53 -25.98 -1.80 -7.23
CA SER A 53 -26.77 -1.48 -6.05
C SER A 53 -26.01 -1.84 -4.78
N PRO A 54 -25.64 -0.84 -3.97
CA PRO A 54 -25.88 0.59 -4.13
C PRO A 54 -24.96 1.25 -5.16
N SER A 55 -25.42 2.39 -5.72
CA SER A 55 -24.61 3.22 -6.61
C SER A 55 -23.33 3.70 -5.90
N GLY A 56 -22.20 3.67 -6.61
CA GLY A 56 -20.88 4.01 -6.08
C GLY A 56 -20.06 2.81 -5.59
N SER A 57 -20.69 1.61 -5.49
CA SER A 57 -19.93 0.39 -5.21
C SER A 57 -18.99 0.02 -6.35
N ILE A 58 -17.95 -0.71 -6.02
CA ILE A 58 -16.98 -1.28 -6.98
C ILE A 58 -17.21 -2.78 -7.08
N ASP A 59 -17.41 -3.29 -8.29
CA ASP A 59 -17.26 -4.71 -8.56
C ASP A 59 -15.85 -4.98 -9.09
N TRP A 60 -15.09 -5.72 -8.32
CA TRP A 60 -13.78 -6.18 -8.73
C TRP A 60 -13.93 -7.40 -9.63
N GLN A 61 -13.33 -7.33 -10.81
CA GLN A 61 -13.53 -8.31 -11.89
C GLN A 61 -12.19 -8.78 -12.46
N THR A 62 -12.21 -9.98 -13.04
CA THR A 62 -11.08 -10.56 -13.77
C THR A 62 -10.46 -9.59 -14.77
N LEU A 63 -9.13 -9.54 -14.82
CA LEU A 63 -8.34 -8.77 -15.78
C LEU A 63 -7.44 -9.72 -16.57
N GLY A 64 -7.73 -9.91 -17.86
CA GLY A 64 -6.95 -10.79 -18.71
C GLY A 64 -7.03 -12.25 -18.23
N SER A 65 -5.87 -12.88 -18.00
CA SER A 65 -5.74 -14.25 -17.48
C SER A 65 -5.86 -14.33 -15.94
N ASP A 66 -5.86 -13.20 -15.23
CA ASP A 66 -5.89 -13.17 -13.76
C ASP A 66 -7.31 -13.40 -13.27
N ALA A 67 -7.66 -14.69 -13.06
CA ALA A 67 -8.97 -15.07 -12.55
C ALA A 67 -9.17 -14.58 -11.12
N ILE A 68 -10.27 -13.85 -10.88
CA ILE A 68 -10.56 -13.31 -9.54
C ILE A 68 -11.19 -14.34 -8.60
N ASN A 69 -11.83 -15.37 -9.14
CA ASN A 69 -12.48 -16.40 -8.33
C ASN A 69 -11.47 -17.18 -7.50
N GLY A 70 -11.74 -17.31 -6.21
CA GLY A 70 -10.83 -18.01 -5.29
C GLY A 70 -9.70 -17.15 -4.73
N GLU A 71 -9.58 -15.87 -5.14
CA GLU A 71 -8.58 -14.96 -4.59
C GLU A 71 -8.85 -14.60 -3.13
N ASN A 72 -7.78 -14.37 -2.38
CA ASN A 72 -7.90 -13.89 -1.00
C ASN A 72 -8.51 -12.49 -0.97
N VAL A 73 -9.48 -12.29 -0.08
CA VAL A 73 -10.02 -10.97 0.24
C VAL A 73 -9.29 -10.44 1.46
N ARG A 74 -8.70 -9.25 1.32
CA ARG A 74 -7.91 -8.58 2.35
C ARG A 74 -8.63 -7.32 2.86
N ALA A 75 -8.51 -7.03 4.16
CA ALA A 75 -8.95 -5.76 4.72
C ALA A 75 -8.21 -4.61 4.06
N THR A 76 -8.92 -3.63 3.51
CA THR A 76 -8.33 -2.47 2.81
C THR A 76 -7.70 -1.45 3.77
N ALA A 77 -8.15 -1.42 5.02
CA ALA A 77 -7.62 -0.61 6.12
C ALA A 77 -7.88 -1.30 7.46
N ALA A 78 -7.22 -0.82 8.53
CA ALA A 78 -7.41 -1.32 9.88
C ALA A 78 -8.80 -0.97 10.44
N GLY A 79 -9.34 -1.80 11.34
CA GLY A 79 -10.62 -1.59 11.99
C GLY A 79 -11.15 -2.83 12.71
N THR A 80 -12.48 -2.87 12.91
CA THR A 80 -13.20 -4.04 13.45
C THR A 80 -14.08 -4.64 12.37
N ALA A 81 -13.76 -5.85 11.94
CA ALA A 81 -14.53 -6.62 10.98
C ALA A 81 -15.68 -7.36 11.67
N ARG A 82 -16.87 -7.34 11.07
CA ARG A 82 -18.02 -8.15 11.44
C ARG A 82 -18.51 -8.95 10.24
N PHE A 83 -18.86 -10.21 10.48
CA PHE A 83 -19.15 -11.21 9.46
C PHE A 83 -20.63 -11.53 9.39
N TYR A 84 -21.16 -11.69 8.16
CA TYR A 84 -22.59 -11.89 7.90
C TYR A 84 -22.80 -12.89 6.77
N ASP A 85 -23.96 -13.53 6.75
CA ASP A 85 -24.40 -14.40 5.64
C ASP A 85 -25.89 -14.16 5.37
N ALA A 86 -26.19 -13.69 4.16
CA ALA A 86 -27.56 -13.49 3.66
C ALA A 86 -28.05 -14.68 2.83
N GLY A 87 -27.32 -15.79 2.84
CA GLY A 87 -27.66 -17.00 2.08
C GLY A 87 -27.51 -16.81 0.56
N SER A 88 -28.52 -17.21 -0.18
CA SER A 88 -28.55 -17.14 -1.64
C SER A 88 -29.03 -15.80 -2.21
N THR A 89 -29.23 -14.80 -1.37
CA THR A 89 -29.79 -13.49 -1.77
C THR A 89 -28.82 -12.35 -1.44
N SER A 90 -29.06 -11.17 -2.04
CA SER A 90 -28.34 -9.94 -1.73
C SER A 90 -26.82 -10.16 -1.73
N TYR A 91 -26.10 -9.74 -0.69
CA TYR A 91 -24.64 -9.81 -0.53
C TYR A 91 -24.07 -11.22 -0.33
N GLY A 92 -24.90 -12.26 -0.10
CA GLY A 92 -24.43 -13.60 0.24
C GLY A 92 -23.56 -13.59 1.50
N LYS A 93 -22.36 -14.16 1.44
CA LYS A 93 -21.35 -14.04 2.51
C LYS A 93 -20.62 -12.72 2.38
N TRP A 94 -20.67 -11.91 3.45
CA TRP A 94 -20.11 -10.57 3.40
C TRP A 94 -19.53 -10.13 4.75
N VAL A 95 -18.60 -9.17 4.68
CA VAL A 95 -17.93 -8.57 5.84
C VAL A 95 -18.09 -7.06 5.79
N GLU A 96 -18.37 -6.44 6.93
CA GLU A 96 -18.27 -5.00 7.12
C GLU A 96 -17.14 -4.69 8.10
N ILE A 97 -16.25 -3.77 7.74
CA ILE A 97 -15.20 -3.26 8.62
C ILE A 97 -15.56 -1.84 8.99
N THR A 98 -15.67 -1.57 10.30
CA THR A 98 -15.75 -0.22 10.85
C THR A 98 -14.34 0.23 11.19
N HIS A 99 -13.90 1.34 10.59
CA HIS A 99 -12.59 1.93 10.77
C HIS A 99 -12.54 2.88 11.96
N ASN A 100 -11.33 3.24 12.41
CA ASN A 100 -11.15 4.08 13.61
C ASN A 100 -11.68 5.52 13.45
N ASP A 101 -11.82 6.00 12.21
CA ASP A 101 -12.43 7.29 11.86
C ASP A 101 -13.97 7.25 11.74
N GLY A 102 -14.58 6.07 12.00
CA GLY A 102 -16.01 5.83 11.90
C GLY A 102 -16.49 5.50 10.49
N THR A 103 -15.65 5.60 9.45
CA THR A 103 -15.98 5.15 8.10
C THR A 103 -16.09 3.62 8.04
N ARG A 104 -16.66 3.09 6.96
CA ARG A 104 -16.86 1.65 6.81
C ARG A 104 -16.48 1.17 5.43
N THR A 105 -16.05 -0.09 5.35
CA THR A 105 -15.92 -0.81 4.08
C THR A 105 -16.71 -2.09 4.12
N ARG A 106 -17.32 -2.46 2.98
CA ARG A 106 -18.08 -3.70 2.83
C ARG A 106 -17.48 -4.54 1.70
N TYR A 107 -17.47 -5.86 1.90
CA TYR A 107 -16.92 -6.86 1.01
C TYR A 107 -17.93 -7.98 0.87
N ALA A 108 -18.41 -8.29 -0.33
CA ALA A 108 -19.50 -9.24 -0.48
C ALA A 108 -19.24 -10.31 -1.58
N HIS A 109 -20.17 -11.26 -1.68
CA HIS A 109 -20.18 -12.41 -2.60
C HIS A 109 -19.05 -13.42 -2.38
N MET A 110 -18.48 -13.46 -1.15
CA MET A 110 -17.39 -14.38 -0.81
C MET A 110 -17.83 -15.84 -0.82
N SER A 111 -16.95 -16.74 -1.27
CA SER A 111 -17.14 -18.20 -1.15
C SER A 111 -16.98 -18.67 0.30
N SER A 112 -16.03 -18.07 1.03
CA SER A 112 -15.77 -18.37 2.43
C SER A 112 -15.30 -17.14 3.20
N MET A 113 -15.51 -17.16 4.51
CA MET A 113 -15.07 -16.12 5.45
C MET A 113 -14.20 -16.75 6.54
N VAL A 114 -13.29 -15.96 7.15
CA VAL A 114 -12.38 -16.44 8.20
C VAL A 114 -13.04 -16.55 9.57
N ARG A 115 -14.26 -16.08 9.71
CA ARG A 115 -15.11 -16.20 10.92
C ARG A 115 -16.54 -16.54 10.53
N SER A 116 -17.27 -17.17 11.44
CA SER A 116 -18.70 -17.46 11.28
C SER A 116 -19.53 -16.20 11.32
N PRO A 117 -20.70 -16.18 10.68
CA PRO A 117 -21.66 -15.08 10.75
C PRO A 117 -21.98 -14.69 12.22
N GLY A 118 -22.12 -13.39 12.47
CA GLY A 118 -22.35 -12.81 13.80
C GLY A 118 -21.09 -12.53 14.61
N GLN A 119 -19.94 -13.12 14.25
CA GLN A 119 -18.67 -12.87 14.94
C GLN A 119 -18.03 -11.57 14.47
N SER A 120 -17.12 -11.04 15.30
CA SER A 120 -16.29 -9.89 15.00
C SER A 120 -14.83 -10.17 15.34
N MET A 121 -13.89 -9.44 14.69
CA MET A 121 -12.47 -9.46 15.02
C MET A 121 -11.79 -8.13 14.66
N ALA A 122 -10.78 -7.75 15.43
CA ALA A 122 -9.91 -6.66 15.05
C ALA A 122 -9.07 -7.07 13.83
N VAL A 123 -8.91 -6.17 12.87
CA VAL A 123 -8.11 -6.37 11.66
C VAL A 123 -7.15 -5.22 11.47
N SER A 124 -5.93 -5.55 11.03
CA SER A 124 -5.02 -4.60 10.43
C SER A 124 -5.24 -4.57 8.91
N GLN A 125 -4.78 -3.51 8.24
CA GLN A 125 -4.70 -3.52 6.77
C GLN A 125 -3.97 -4.79 6.30
N GLY A 126 -4.50 -5.47 5.29
CA GLY A 126 -3.91 -6.71 4.78
C GLY A 126 -4.38 -7.99 5.49
N THR A 127 -5.07 -7.92 6.63
CA THR A 127 -5.63 -9.11 7.26
C THR A 127 -6.57 -9.83 6.31
N LYS A 128 -6.37 -11.14 6.10
CA LYS A 128 -7.31 -11.96 5.32
C LYS A 128 -8.65 -12.01 6.03
N ILE A 129 -9.74 -11.75 5.30
CA ILE A 129 -11.12 -11.76 5.81
C ILE A 129 -12.00 -12.80 5.13
N GLY A 130 -11.60 -13.29 3.93
CA GLY A 130 -12.34 -14.28 3.18
C GLY A 130 -11.69 -14.63 1.86
N VAL A 131 -12.49 -15.21 0.97
CA VAL A 131 -12.11 -15.64 -0.39
C VAL A 131 -13.20 -15.21 -1.35
N VAL A 132 -12.84 -14.67 -2.51
CA VAL A 132 -13.78 -14.27 -3.56
C VAL A 132 -14.59 -15.46 -4.05
N GLY A 133 -15.85 -15.26 -4.30
CA GLY A 133 -16.77 -16.26 -4.82
C GLY A 133 -17.91 -15.68 -5.63
N ALA A 134 -19.07 -16.30 -5.54
CA ALA A 134 -20.30 -15.90 -6.21
C ALA A 134 -21.53 -16.23 -5.34
N THR A 135 -21.47 -15.98 -4.01
CA THR A 135 -22.62 -16.21 -3.12
C THR A 135 -23.57 -15.03 -3.14
N GLY A 136 -24.84 -15.27 -2.81
CA GLY A 136 -25.89 -14.25 -2.85
C GLY A 136 -26.53 -14.07 -4.21
N GLY A 137 -27.07 -12.90 -4.47
CA GLY A 137 -27.87 -12.59 -5.66
C GLY A 137 -27.05 -12.19 -6.89
N VAL A 138 -26.04 -13.00 -7.30
CA VAL A 138 -25.13 -12.68 -8.39
C VAL A 138 -25.00 -13.80 -9.43
N SER A 139 -24.65 -13.47 -10.66
CA SER A 139 -24.54 -14.40 -11.79
C SER A 139 -23.15 -15.00 -12.01
N GLY A 140 -22.12 -14.45 -11.34
CA GLY A 140 -20.75 -14.94 -11.53
C GLY A 140 -19.76 -14.38 -10.51
N PRO A 141 -18.53 -14.96 -10.46
CA PRO A 141 -17.54 -14.60 -9.47
C PRO A 141 -17.05 -13.15 -9.62
N HIS A 142 -17.14 -12.40 -8.55
CA HIS A 142 -16.55 -11.06 -8.39
C HIS A 142 -16.51 -10.71 -6.90
N LEU A 143 -15.80 -9.63 -6.55
CA LEU A 143 -15.87 -9.06 -5.22
C LEU A 143 -16.60 -7.73 -5.29
N HIS A 144 -17.78 -7.66 -4.69
CA HIS A 144 -18.47 -6.40 -4.47
C HIS A 144 -17.82 -5.66 -3.29
N TYR A 145 -17.52 -4.38 -3.48
CA TYR A 145 -16.81 -3.54 -2.50
C TYR A 145 -17.44 -2.16 -2.38
N GLU A 146 -17.56 -1.67 -1.15
CA GLU A 146 -18.07 -0.34 -0.88
C GLU A 146 -17.15 0.39 0.10
N GLN A 147 -16.92 1.69 -0.14
CA GLN A 147 -16.48 2.64 0.89
C GLN A 147 -17.71 3.45 1.35
N ARG A 148 -17.87 3.60 2.65
CA ARG A 148 -19.00 4.30 3.25
C ARG A 148 -18.51 5.31 4.27
N ASN A 149 -19.14 6.48 4.33
CA ASN A 149 -18.91 7.44 5.40
C ASN A 149 -19.47 6.93 6.75
N SER A 150 -19.24 7.66 7.82
CA SER A 150 -19.70 7.31 9.18
C SER A 150 -21.24 7.22 9.31
N SER A 151 -21.98 7.93 8.44
CA SER A 151 -23.44 7.84 8.34
C SER A 151 -23.93 6.64 7.51
N GLY A 152 -23.01 5.87 6.90
CA GLY A 152 -23.33 4.69 6.10
C GLY A 152 -23.66 4.99 4.63
N VAL A 153 -23.47 6.23 4.17
CA VAL A 153 -23.66 6.61 2.75
C VAL A 153 -22.47 6.12 1.95
N VAL A 154 -22.74 5.49 0.79
CA VAL A 154 -21.70 4.99 -0.12
C VAL A 154 -20.99 6.16 -0.79
N ASP A 155 -19.65 6.10 -0.82
CA ASP A 155 -18.82 7.01 -1.58
C ASP A 155 -18.92 6.68 -3.08
N THR A 156 -19.27 7.66 -3.89
CA THR A 156 -19.41 7.50 -5.35
C THR A 156 -18.08 7.62 -6.12
N SER A 157 -16.99 7.94 -5.41
CA SER A 157 -15.64 8.09 -5.97
C SER A 157 -14.59 7.48 -5.04
N PRO A 158 -14.75 6.19 -4.65
CA PRO A 158 -13.83 5.54 -3.72
C PRO A 158 -12.41 5.51 -4.26
N THR A 159 -11.44 5.61 -3.34
CA THR A 159 -10.01 5.59 -3.67
C THR A 159 -9.33 4.39 -3.01
N VAL A 160 -8.60 3.60 -3.80
CA VAL A 160 -7.80 2.45 -3.36
C VAL A 160 -6.44 2.48 -4.04
N ASP A 161 -5.35 2.22 -3.29
CA ASP A 161 -3.97 2.29 -3.80
C ASP A 161 -3.67 3.61 -4.55
N GLY A 162 -4.24 4.73 -4.08
CA GLY A 162 -4.09 6.04 -4.72
C GLY A 162 -4.88 6.23 -6.02
N VAL A 163 -5.63 5.22 -6.47
CA VAL A 163 -6.47 5.28 -7.67
C VAL A 163 -7.91 5.58 -7.28
N THR A 164 -8.45 6.71 -7.70
CA THR A 164 -9.87 7.06 -7.54
C THR A 164 -10.68 6.44 -8.68
N ILE A 165 -11.75 5.75 -8.34
CA ILE A 165 -12.67 5.09 -9.29
C ILE A 165 -14.03 5.78 -9.18
N SER A 166 -14.22 6.85 -9.94
CA SER A 166 -15.47 7.61 -9.94
C SER A 166 -16.60 6.84 -10.61
N LEU A 167 -17.84 7.26 -10.33
CA LEU A 167 -19.04 6.67 -10.92
C LEU A 167 -18.93 6.63 -12.45
N GLY A 168 -19.25 5.48 -13.05
CA GLY A 168 -19.16 5.22 -14.49
C GLY A 168 -17.76 4.81 -14.97
N GLN A 169 -16.76 4.72 -14.10
CA GLN A 169 -15.40 4.33 -14.48
C GLN A 169 -15.12 2.85 -14.22
N LYS A 170 -14.28 2.29 -15.09
CA LYS A 170 -13.66 0.97 -14.93
C LYS A 170 -12.14 1.12 -15.08
N LYS A 171 -11.38 0.83 -14.04
CA LYS A 171 -9.92 0.99 -14.02
C LYS A 171 -9.22 -0.30 -13.61
N ALA A 172 -8.08 -0.60 -14.22
CA ALA A 172 -7.20 -1.65 -13.76
C ALA A 172 -6.39 -1.13 -12.56
N VAL A 173 -6.43 -1.83 -11.43
CA VAL A 173 -5.72 -1.48 -10.21
C VAL A 173 -4.83 -2.65 -9.79
N THR A 174 -3.58 -2.37 -9.48
CA THR A 174 -2.65 -3.33 -8.88
C THR A 174 -2.65 -3.14 -7.37
N SER A 175 -2.90 -4.20 -6.62
CA SER A 175 -2.90 -4.15 -5.17
C SER A 175 -1.49 -4.00 -4.61
N SER A 176 -1.30 -3.04 -3.71
CA SER A 176 -0.14 -2.97 -2.83
C SER A 176 -0.45 -3.48 -1.41
N ASN A 177 -1.63 -4.05 -1.20
CA ASN A 177 -2.03 -4.62 0.07
C ASN A 177 -1.23 -5.89 0.35
N THR A 178 -0.81 -6.10 1.58
CA THR A 178 0.12 -7.18 1.97
C THR A 178 1.50 -7.15 1.30
N CYS A 179 1.80 -6.14 0.48
CA CYS A 179 3.19 -5.89 0.11
C CYS A 179 3.93 -5.58 1.41
N SER A 180 4.70 -6.53 1.89
CA SER A 180 5.35 -6.46 3.20
C SER A 180 6.26 -5.23 3.26
N GLY A 181 5.93 -4.28 4.12
CA GLY A 181 6.79 -3.15 4.44
C GLY A 181 6.12 -1.78 4.30
N THR A 182 6.63 -0.83 5.08
CA THR A 182 6.43 0.61 4.85
C THR A 182 6.75 0.90 3.37
N PRO A 183 5.91 1.65 2.63
CA PRO A 183 6.26 2.04 1.26
C PRO A 183 7.66 2.62 1.22
N ASN A 184 8.46 2.23 0.23
CA ASN A 184 9.78 2.81 0.09
C ASN A 184 9.62 4.30 -0.19
N PRO A 185 10.17 5.21 0.65
CA PRO A 185 9.99 6.64 0.49
C PRO A 185 10.74 7.21 -0.72
N TYR A 186 11.60 6.40 -1.35
CA TYR A 186 12.41 6.82 -2.49
C TYR A 186 11.83 6.31 -3.80
N THR A 187 11.89 7.14 -4.85
CA THR A 187 11.66 6.75 -6.24
C THR A 187 12.99 6.46 -6.96
N PRO A 188 12.97 5.68 -8.06
CA PRO A 188 14.18 5.43 -8.83
C PRO A 188 14.83 6.72 -9.34
N GLN A 189 14.03 7.71 -9.73
CA GLN A 189 14.50 9.01 -10.20
C GLN A 189 15.20 9.81 -9.10
N GLU A 190 14.61 9.87 -7.89
CA GLU A 190 15.26 10.53 -6.76
C GLU A 190 16.61 9.94 -6.43
N VAL A 191 16.77 8.60 -6.55
CA VAL A 191 18.05 7.93 -6.28
C VAL A 191 19.05 8.16 -7.41
N CYS A 192 18.62 8.07 -8.68
CA CYS A 192 19.48 8.29 -9.83
C CYS A 192 19.74 9.78 -10.11
N GLY A 193 18.95 10.68 -9.53
CA GLY A 193 19.08 12.14 -9.70
C GLY A 193 18.30 12.69 -10.88
N ASP A 194 18.29 14.03 -10.96
CA ASP A 194 17.51 14.76 -11.95
C ASP A 194 17.93 14.42 -13.40
N GLY A 195 16.94 14.40 -14.27
CA GLY A 195 17.11 14.14 -15.70
C GLY A 195 17.16 12.66 -16.10
N TYR A 196 17.19 11.73 -15.11
CA TYR A 196 17.09 10.31 -15.41
C TYR A 196 15.62 9.88 -15.57
N SER A 197 15.34 9.12 -16.63
CA SER A 197 14.05 8.49 -16.87
C SER A 197 14.17 6.97 -16.83
N VAL A 198 13.18 6.29 -16.23
CA VAL A 198 13.12 4.83 -16.25
C VAL A 198 12.88 4.36 -17.68
N ILE A 199 13.81 3.55 -18.20
CA ILE A 199 13.71 2.92 -19.53
C ILE A 199 13.37 1.44 -19.42
N ASP A 200 13.69 0.79 -18.27
CA ASP A 200 13.33 -0.60 -18.04
C ASP A 200 13.24 -0.91 -16.55
N SER A 201 12.61 -2.05 -16.19
CA SER A 201 12.52 -2.51 -14.83
C SER A 201 12.13 -3.98 -14.71
N ALA A 202 12.64 -4.67 -13.69
CA ALA A 202 12.31 -6.07 -13.43
C ALA A 202 11.88 -6.26 -11.97
N ALA A 203 10.80 -7.02 -11.77
CA ALA A 203 10.33 -7.37 -10.44
C ALA A 203 11.25 -8.41 -9.79
N LEU A 204 11.54 -8.22 -8.51
CA LEU A 204 12.21 -9.20 -7.65
C LEU A 204 11.15 -9.90 -6.79
N GLY A 205 10.24 -10.65 -7.46
CA GLY A 205 9.06 -11.19 -6.81
C GLY A 205 8.23 -10.08 -6.14
N THR A 206 7.89 -10.28 -4.87
CA THR A 206 7.17 -9.28 -4.05
C THR A 206 8.11 -8.48 -3.14
N VAL A 207 9.43 -8.79 -3.14
CA VAL A 207 10.37 -8.23 -2.15
C VAL A 207 11.04 -6.93 -2.60
N GLY A 208 10.99 -6.63 -3.91
CA GLY A 208 11.58 -5.41 -4.44
C GLY A 208 11.46 -5.31 -5.96
N LYS A 209 12.10 -4.30 -6.52
CA LYS A 209 12.16 -4.07 -7.96
C LYS A 209 13.49 -3.40 -8.32
N VAL A 210 14.11 -3.85 -9.39
CA VAL A 210 15.29 -3.20 -9.96
C VAL A 210 14.89 -2.39 -11.18
N PHE A 211 15.49 -1.21 -11.34
CA PHE A 211 15.19 -0.25 -12.40
C PHE A 211 16.46 0.12 -13.13
N LEU A 212 16.36 0.21 -14.46
CA LEU A 212 17.33 0.84 -15.32
C LEU A 212 16.81 2.20 -15.76
N LEU A 213 17.62 3.24 -15.56
CA LEU A 213 17.31 4.60 -15.96
C LEU A 213 18.39 5.12 -16.91
N TYR A 214 18.02 6.08 -17.74
CA TYR A 214 18.92 6.69 -18.72
C TYR A 214 18.79 8.21 -18.72
N SER A 215 19.95 8.87 -18.92
CA SER A 215 20.06 10.31 -19.13
C SER A 215 21.32 10.62 -19.94
N ASN A 216 21.17 11.21 -21.12
CA ASN A 216 22.27 11.79 -21.93
C ASN A 216 23.53 10.90 -22.05
N GLY A 217 23.37 9.64 -22.46
CA GLY A 217 24.47 8.69 -22.63
C GLY A 217 24.93 8.01 -21.34
N SER A 218 24.26 8.26 -20.22
CA SER A 218 24.57 7.64 -18.93
C SER A 218 23.41 6.75 -18.48
N ASN A 219 23.72 5.52 -18.09
CA ASN A 219 22.78 4.59 -17.48
C ASN A 219 22.93 4.63 -15.96
N CYS A 220 21.83 4.39 -15.26
CA CYS A 220 21.77 4.29 -13.81
C CYS A 220 20.93 3.09 -13.40
N VAL A 221 21.42 2.28 -12.45
CA VAL A 221 20.66 1.16 -11.88
C VAL A 221 20.41 1.42 -10.40
N VAL A 222 19.17 1.17 -9.99
CA VAL A 222 18.77 1.19 -8.59
C VAL A 222 17.84 0.02 -8.29
N THR A 223 18.03 -0.62 -7.13
CA THR A 223 17.14 -1.66 -6.61
C THR A 223 16.41 -1.12 -5.39
N LEU A 224 15.09 -0.99 -5.49
CA LEU A 224 14.25 -0.57 -4.36
C LEU A 224 13.70 -1.78 -3.62
N LYS A 225 13.75 -1.73 -2.30
CA LYS A 225 13.10 -2.72 -1.43
C LYS A 225 11.61 -2.44 -1.31
N TYR A 226 10.82 -3.52 -1.22
CA TYR A 226 9.40 -3.48 -0.88
C TYR A 226 9.08 -4.26 0.39
N THR A 227 10.08 -4.98 0.93
CA THR A 227 10.01 -5.65 2.24
C THR A 227 11.12 -5.17 3.15
N ASN A 228 10.88 -5.20 4.47
CA ASN A 228 11.84 -4.71 5.49
C ASN A 228 12.35 -3.28 5.17
N VAL A 229 11.50 -2.44 4.57
CA VAL A 229 11.82 -1.03 4.28
C VAL A 229 12.05 -0.29 5.59
N GLY A 230 13.14 0.46 5.65
CA GLY A 230 13.59 1.13 6.88
C GLY A 230 14.48 0.27 7.77
N SER A 231 14.57 -1.05 7.53
CA SER A 231 15.45 -1.96 8.29
C SER A 231 16.56 -2.50 7.39
N PRO A 232 17.84 -2.54 7.84
CA PRO A 232 18.94 -3.05 7.04
C PRO A 232 18.74 -4.52 6.64
N SER A 233 18.92 -4.85 5.36
CA SER A 233 18.93 -6.20 4.82
C SER A 233 19.73 -6.26 3.52
N ALA A 234 20.14 -7.46 3.08
CA ALA A 234 20.94 -7.63 1.88
C ALA A 234 20.22 -7.10 0.63
N VAL A 235 20.82 -6.14 -0.04
CA VAL A 235 20.35 -5.56 -1.32
C VAL A 235 21.55 -5.31 -2.22
N SER A 236 21.38 -5.50 -3.53
CA SER A 236 22.41 -5.15 -4.53
C SER A 236 21.79 -4.50 -5.77
N ALA A 237 22.59 -3.68 -6.45
CA ALA A 237 22.35 -3.18 -7.78
C ALA A 237 23.64 -3.27 -8.60
N PHE A 238 23.58 -3.59 -9.88
CA PHE A 238 24.76 -3.61 -10.73
C PHE A 238 24.47 -3.11 -12.14
N LEU A 239 25.54 -2.61 -12.78
CA LEU A 239 25.55 -2.17 -14.18
C LEU A 239 26.86 -2.58 -14.84
N GLU A 240 26.77 -3.14 -16.05
CA GLU A 240 27.88 -3.66 -16.82
C GLU A 240 27.73 -3.23 -18.30
N PRO A 241 28.38 -2.17 -18.77
CA PRO A 241 28.47 -1.89 -20.19
C PRO A 241 29.25 -3.01 -20.93
N GLN A 242 28.80 -3.37 -22.12
CA GLN A 242 29.42 -4.43 -22.90
C GLN A 242 30.90 -4.12 -23.17
N GLY A 243 31.77 -5.10 -22.94
CA GLY A 243 33.22 -4.92 -23.04
C GLY A 243 33.88 -4.23 -21.85
N SER A 244 33.11 -3.90 -20.81
CA SER A 244 33.62 -3.27 -19.58
C SER A 244 33.37 -4.14 -18.34
N THR A 245 34.08 -3.84 -17.26
CA THR A 245 33.84 -4.52 -15.96
C THR A 245 32.53 -4.08 -15.34
N ARG A 246 31.87 -5.04 -14.72
CA ARG A 246 30.67 -4.79 -13.89
C ARG A 246 30.99 -3.90 -12.71
N THR A 247 30.14 -2.90 -12.47
CA THR A 247 30.12 -2.12 -11.23
C THR A 247 28.92 -2.57 -10.39
N THR A 248 29.14 -2.84 -9.12
CA THR A 248 28.10 -3.31 -8.21
C THR A 248 28.12 -2.47 -6.94
N ASP A 249 26.94 -2.05 -6.48
CA ASP A 249 26.68 -1.61 -5.13
C ASP A 249 25.92 -2.71 -4.40
N SER A 250 26.46 -3.20 -3.28
CA SER A 250 25.87 -4.28 -2.50
C SER A 250 26.19 -4.13 -1.01
N GLY A 251 25.20 -4.40 -0.19
CA GLY A 251 25.36 -4.26 1.26
C GLY A 251 24.07 -4.56 2.02
N SER A 252 24.10 -4.22 3.29
CA SER A 252 22.93 -4.26 4.17
C SER A 252 22.32 -2.86 4.22
N PHE A 253 21.31 -2.61 3.38
CA PHE A 253 20.71 -1.30 3.20
C PHE A 253 19.26 -1.26 3.71
N SER A 254 18.84 -0.08 4.21
CA SER A 254 17.48 0.10 4.75
C SER A 254 16.42 0.28 3.68
N TYR A 255 16.77 0.89 2.52
CA TYR A 255 15.79 1.31 1.51
C TYR A 255 16.10 0.79 0.11
N TYR A 256 17.35 0.95 -0.36
CA TYR A 256 17.76 0.62 -1.73
C TYR A 256 19.25 0.33 -1.82
N ALA A 257 19.67 -0.29 -2.94
CA ALA A 257 21.04 -0.32 -3.42
C ALA A 257 21.16 0.51 -4.71
N GLY A 258 22.31 1.10 -4.93
CA GLY A 258 22.58 2.09 -5.97
C GLY A 258 22.63 3.52 -5.39
N PRO A 259 22.73 4.55 -6.25
CA PRO A 259 22.74 4.49 -7.71
C PRO A 259 24.06 3.94 -8.28
N VAL A 260 24.00 2.98 -9.19
CA VAL A 260 25.15 2.56 -9.99
C VAL A 260 25.08 3.24 -11.34
N ARG A 261 25.94 4.25 -11.57
CA ARG A 261 25.95 5.04 -12.82
C ARG A 261 27.14 4.72 -13.67
N ARG A 262 26.95 4.57 -14.99
CA ARG A 262 28.01 4.37 -15.99
C ARG A 262 27.64 5.08 -17.28
N SER A 263 28.62 5.82 -17.86
CA SER A 263 28.52 6.30 -19.22
C SER A 263 28.63 5.10 -20.17
N ALA A 264 27.68 4.95 -21.07
CA ALA A 264 27.61 3.89 -22.05
C ALA A 264 26.80 4.35 -23.28
N PRO A 265 27.23 5.46 -23.95
CA PRO A 265 26.54 5.93 -25.14
C PRO A 265 26.67 4.88 -26.24
N SER A 266 25.55 4.54 -26.90
CA SER A 266 25.49 3.55 -28.00
C SER A 266 26.20 2.22 -27.66
N THR A 267 26.07 1.79 -26.39
CA THR A 267 26.72 0.56 -25.91
C THR A 267 25.68 -0.23 -25.10
N CYS A 268 25.49 -1.50 -25.46
CA CYS A 268 24.60 -2.39 -24.75
C CYS A 268 25.02 -2.50 -23.28
N VAL A 269 24.05 -2.55 -22.40
CA VAL A 269 24.26 -2.71 -20.97
C VAL A 269 23.61 -3.99 -20.45
N ARG A 270 24.26 -4.65 -19.51
CA ARG A 270 23.67 -5.68 -18.64
C ARG A 270 23.48 -5.07 -17.27
N TRP A 271 22.31 -5.24 -16.73
CA TRP A 271 21.93 -4.63 -15.46
C TRP A 271 21.13 -5.60 -14.59
N GLY A 272 21.01 -5.27 -13.32
CA GLY A 272 20.23 -6.09 -12.39
C GLY A 272 20.51 -5.76 -10.93
N GLY A 273 20.00 -6.61 -10.06
CA GLY A 273 20.15 -6.47 -8.62
C GLY A 273 19.46 -7.58 -7.86
N SER A 274 19.46 -7.45 -6.53
CA SER A 274 18.84 -8.44 -5.63
C SER A 274 18.26 -7.80 -4.39
N VAL A 275 17.25 -8.46 -3.81
CA VAL A 275 16.77 -8.23 -2.43
C VAL A 275 16.73 -9.58 -1.74
N GLY A 276 17.56 -9.77 -0.72
CA GLY A 276 17.76 -11.08 -0.10
C GLY A 276 18.26 -12.11 -1.10
N SER A 277 17.56 -13.23 -1.23
CA SER A 277 17.86 -14.31 -2.17
C SER A 277 17.21 -14.16 -3.55
N THR A 278 16.35 -13.17 -3.74
CA THR A 278 15.67 -12.93 -5.03
C THR A 278 16.50 -11.97 -5.87
N SER A 279 16.85 -12.37 -7.09
CA SER A 279 17.72 -11.59 -7.97
C SER A 279 17.20 -11.57 -9.41
N TYR A 280 17.63 -10.56 -10.15
CA TYR A 280 17.45 -10.41 -11.59
C TYR A 280 18.75 -10.03 -12.25
N THR A 281 18.98 -10.54 -13.47
CA THR A 281 20.08 -10.18 -14.36
C THR A 281 19.54 -10.14 -15.78
N SER A 282 19.66 -8.99 -16.44
CA SER A 282 19.27 -8.84 -17.85
C SER A 282 20.28 -9.50 -18.80
N PRO A 283 19.91 -9.78 -20.07
CA PRO A 283 20.89 -9.92 -21.14
C PRO A 283 21.63 -8.57 -21.37
N PHE A 284 22.53 -8.51 -22.34
CA PHE A 284 23.00 -7.23 -22.87
C PHE A 284 21.93 -6.67 -23.80
N GLU A 285 21.45 -5.47 -23.49
CA GLU A 285 20.34 -4.78 -24.16
C GLU A 285 20.50 -3.26 -24.06
N HIS A 286 19.55 -2.48 -24.60
CA HIS A 286 19.61 -1.01 -24.64
C HIS A 286 20.93 -0.51 -25.26
N CYS A 287 21.15 -0.89 -26.53
CA CYS A 287 22.39 -0.64 -27.25
C CYS A 287 22.44 0.73 -27.96
N ASP A 288 21.37 1.56 -27.86
CA ASP A 288 21.16 2.80 -28.63
C ASP A 288 21.87 4.01 -28.01
#